data_1a2be33ae0543c83913aa0b40226f80c
#
_entry.id   1a2be33ae0543c83913aa0b40226f80c
#
_cell.length_a   1.000
_cell.length_b   1.000
_cell.length_c   1.000
_cell.angle_alpha   90.00
_cell.angle_beta   90.00
_cell.angle_gamma   90.00
#
_symmetry.space_group_name_H-M   'P 1'
#
loop_
_entity.id
_entity.type
_entity.pdbx_description
1 polymer ?
#
loop_
_entity_poly.entity_id
_entity_poly.type
_entity_poly.pdbx_seq_one_letter_code
_entity_poly.pdbx_strand_id
1 'polypeptide(L)'
;MKKIVNPWIELTDKGYNCFACAPSNPYGLKMEFYEDGDDVVSFWTPNVNFQGWLETLHGGIQATLLDEIGGWIVGRKLQTSGMTTNLNIKYKKPVPCKKEVTIEIRGRIKNQRRNFIFIEAEIIHDGTTCTTAEMTYYAFPKDVAKKEFYFKTCDIEE
;
A
#
# COMPACT_ATOMS: atom_id res chain seq x y z
N MET A 1 -9.09 11.68 9.44
CA MET A 1 -8.61 10.41 8.91
C MET A 1 -9.75 9.39 8.97
N LYS A 2 -10.05 8.72 7.87
CA LYS A 2 -11.14 7.75 7.79
C LYS A 2 -10.60 6.43 7.23
N LYS A 3 -11.03 5.30 7.81
CA LYS A 3 -10.60 3.98 7.35
C LYS A 3 -11.15 3.69 5.95
N ILE A 4 -10.33 3.12 5.09
CA ILE A 4 -10.72 2.69 3.75
C ILE A 4 -11.22 1.24 3.86
N VAL A 5 -12.40 0.99 3.32
CA VAL A 5 -12.98 -0.35 3.29
C VAL A 5 -12.25 -1.18 2.24
N ASN A 6 -11.82 -2.38 2.61
CA ASN A 6 -11.17 -3.28 1.67
C ASN A 6 -12.20 -3.82 0.65
N PRO A 7 -12.11 -3.40 -0.63
CA PRO A 7 -13.11 -3.74 -1.62
C PRO A 7 -13.04 -5.21 -2.09
N TRP A 8 -11.99 -5.95 -1.73
CA TRP A 8 -11.78 -7.33 -2.20
C TRP A 8 -12.12 -8.40 -1.17
N ILE A 9 -12.55 -8.05 0.03
CA ILE A 9 -12.92 -9.04 1.06
C ILE A 9 -13.99 -10.01 0.57
N GLU A 10 -14.96 -9.52 -0.19
CA GLU A 10 -16.03 -10.35 -0.79
C GLU A 10 -15.49 -11.40 -1.77
N LEU A 11 -14.26 -11.24 -2.25
CA LEU A 11 -13.63 -12.15 -3.20
C LEU A 11 -12.80 -13.24 -2.51
N THR A 12 -12.83 -13.33 -1.18
CA THR A 12 -12.06 -14.36 -0.44
C THR A 12 -12.41 -15.76 -0.91
N ASP A 13 -13.69 -16.05 -1.14
CA ASP A 13 -14.15 -17.32 -1.66
C ASP A 13 -13.74 -17.59 -3.13
N LYS A 14 -13.37 -16.54 -3.86
CA LYS A 14 -12.83 -16.62 -5.22
C LYS A 14 -11.30 -16.70 -5.25
N GLY A 15 -10.65 -16.73 -4.09
CA GLY A 15 -9.21 -16.86 -3.97
C GLY A 15 -8.47 -15.57 -3.70
N TYR A 16 -9.14 -14.47 -3.32
CA TYR A 16 -8.45 -13.26 -2.87
C TYR A 16 -7.57 -13.58 -1.66
N ASN A 17 -6.27 -13.43 -1.84
CA ASN A 17 -5.26 -13.78 -0.85
C ASN A 17 -4.01 -12.89 -0.98
N CYS A 18 -4.20 -11.59 -1.18
CA CYS A 18 -3.10 -10.64 -1.32
C CYS A 18 -2.12 -10.76 -0.15
N PHE A 19 -0.84 -10.89 -0.45
CA PHE A 19 0.20 -10.98 0.55
C PHE A 19 0.28 -9.72 1.45
N ALA A 20 0.02 -8.55 0.89
CA ALA A 20 0.13 -7.31 1.64
C ALA A 20 -1.14 -6.95 2.41
N CYS A 21 -2.35 -7.15 1.83
CA CYS A 21 -3.58 -6.59 2.40
C CYS A 21 -4.72 -7.58 2.69
N ALA A 22 -4.61 -8.86 2.30
CA ALA A 22 -5.66 -9.83 2.63
C ALA A 22 -5.62 -10.22 4.12
N PRO A 23 -6.69 -9.94 4.90
CA PRO A 23 -6.71 -10.28 6.32
C PRO A 23 -6.62 -11.78 6.58
N SER A 24 -7.07 -12.59 5.63
CA SER A 24 -7.10 -14.06 5.71
C SER A 24 -5.78 -14.73 5.33
N ASN A 25 -4.82 -14.01 4.76
CA ASN A 25 -3.53 -14.59 4.40
C ASN A 25 -2.68 -14.79 5.67
N PRO A 26 -2.39 -16.03 6.12
CA PRO A 26 -1.67 -16.27 7.37
C PRO A 26 -0.21 -15.80 7.32
N TYR A 27 0.37 -15.66 6.13
CA TYR A 27 1.74 -15.21 5.91
C TYR A 27 1.83 -13.72 5.55
N GLY A 28 0.68 -13.06 5.41
CA GLY A 28 0.59 -11.70 4.86
C GLY A 28 0.90 -10.61 5.87
N LEU A 29 1.05 -9.41 5.33
CA LEU A 29 1.33 -8.21 6.12
C LEU A 29 0.06 -7.63 6.77
N LYS A 30 -1.12 -7.95 6.25
CA LYS A 30 -2.43 -7.53 6.78
C LYS A 30 -2.55 -6.03 6.96
N MET A 31 -2.08 -5.28 5.97
CA MET A 31 -2.15 -3.82 5.98
C MET A 31 -3.60 -3.33 5.98
N GLU A 32 -3.83 -2.28 6.73
CA GLU A 32 -5.07 -1.50 6.70
C GLU A 32 -4.75 -0.06 6.28
N PHE A 33 -5.70 0.58 5.62
CA PHE A 33 -5.46 1.88 4.99
C PHE A 33 -6.49 2.91 5.43
N TYR A 34 -6.04 4.15 5.47
CA TYR A 34 -6.83 5.31 5.90
C TYR A 34 -6.67 6.44 4.89
N GLU A 35 -7.73 7.19 4.67
CA GLU A 35 -7.68 8.41 3.90
C GLU A 35 -7.44 9.61 4.83
N ASP A 36 -6.44 10.42 4.51
CA ASP A 36 -6.06 11.61 5.23
C ASP A 36 -5.86 12.78 4.23
N GLY A 37 -6.99 13.44 3.88
CA GLY A 37 -6.98 14.45 2.82
C GLY A 37 -6.63 13.83 1.47
N ASP A 38 -5.58 14.33 0.86
CA ASP A 38 -5.06 13.80 -0.42
C ASP A 38 -4.23 12.53 -0.25
N ASP A 39 -3.78 12.25 0.96
CA ASP A 39 -2.93 11.10 1.27
C ASP A 39 -3.74 9.83 1.56
N VAL A 40 -3.12 8.70 1.29
CA VAL A 40 -3.48 7.40 1.87
C VAL A 40 -2.37 7.01 2.83
N VAL A 41 -2.78 6.50 3.99
CA VAL A 41 -1.88 6.18 5.09
C VAL A 41 -2.14 4.77 5.60
N SER A 42 -1.10 4.07 5.99
CA SER A 42 -1.18 2.80 6.71
C SER A 42 -0.29 2.86 7.93
N PHE A 43 -0.79 2.39 9.07
CA PHE A 43 0.00 2.17 10.28
C PHE A 43 0.24 0.68 10.43
N TRP A 44 1.50 0.29 10.53
CA TRP A 44 1.86 -1.12 10.51
C TRP A 44 2.92 -1.43 11.55
N THR A 45 2.74 -2.55 12.24
CA THR A 45 3.68 -3.01 13.26
C THR A 45 4.49 -4.18 12.69
N PRO A 46 5.82 -4.04 12.58
CA PRO A 46 6.68 -5.12 12.09
C PRO A 46 6.63 -6.36 12.97
N ASN A 47 6.70 -7.51 12.32
CA ASN A 47 6.88 -8.81 12.96
C ASN A 47 8.32 -9.29 12.74
N VAL A 48 8.90 -9.99 13.69
CA VAL A 48 10.26 -10.53 13.60
C VAL A 48 10.48 -11.41 12.35
N ASN A 49 9.44 -12.03 11.85
CA ASN A 49 9.50 -12.84 10.62
C ASN A 49 9.79 -12.02 9.36
N PHE A 50 9.68 -10.72 9.44
CA PHE A 50 9.91 -9.78 8.33
C PHE A 50 11.24 -9.03 8.46
N GLN A 51 12.09 -9.44 9.38
CA GLN A 51 13.40 -8.81 9.51
C GLN A 51 14.35 -9.22 8.37
N GLY A 52 15.23 -8.29 8.01
CA GLY A 52 16.42 -8.56 7.21
C GLY A 52 17.61 -8.80 8.12
N TRP A 53 18.32 -7.72 8.49
CA TRP A 53 19.32 -7.76 9.54
C TRP A 53 18.66 -7.72 10.93
N LEU A 54 19.43 -8.03 11.97
CA LEU A 54 18.94 -8.01 13.35
C LEU A 54 18.20 -6.70 13.66
N GLU A 55 16.99 -6.82 14.19
CA GLU A 55 16.11 -5.71 14.57
C GLU A 55 15.83 -4.68 13.44
N THR A 56 16.07 -5.06 12.20
CA THR A 56 15.90 -4.20 11.02
C THR A 56 14.91 -4.82 10.05
N LEU A 57 13.93 -4.03 9.64
CA LEU A 57 12.92 -4.46 8.67
C LEU A 57 13.58 -4.73 7.31
N HIS A 58 13.26 -5.88 6.72
CA HIS A 58 13.80 -6.30 5.44
C HIS A 58 13.43 -5.28 4.33
N GLY A 59 14.43 -4.93 3.50
CA GLY A 59 14.22 -3.98 2.41
C GLY A 59 13.15 -4.40 1.40
N GLY A 60 13.04 -5.69 1.12
CA GLY A 60 11.98 -6.24 0.27
C GLY A 60 10.59 -6.12 0.89
N ILE A 61 10.46 -6.22 2.21
CA ILE A 61 9.20 -5.97 2.92
C ILE A 61 8.85 -4.49 2.85
N GLN A 62 9.82 -3.60 3.04
CA GLN A 62 9.60 -2.17 2.82
C GLN A 62 9.11 -1.86 1.41
N ALA A 63 9.69 -2.52 0.40
CA ALA A 63 9.23 -2.41 -0.99
C ALA A 63 7.77 -2.87 -1.15
N THR A 64 7.39 -3.97 -0.50
CA THR A 64 6.01 -4.47 -0.51
C THR A 64 5.04 -3.45 0.12
N LEU A 65 5.39 -2.87 1.28
CA LEU A 65 4.56 -1.86 1.94
C LEU A 65 4.35 -0.62 1.05
N LEU A 66 5.41 -0.18 0.38
CA LEU A 66 5.37 0.98 -0.51
C LEU A 66 4.61 0.68 -1.81
N ASP A 67 4.80 -0.50 -2.38
CA ASP A 67 4.06 -0.93 -3.56
C ASP A 67 2.56 -1.02 -3.28
N GLU A 68 2.20 -1.64 -2.18
CA GLU A 68 0.80 -1.84 -1.83
C GLU A 68 0.05 -0.53 -1.62
N ILE A 69 0.64 0.42 -0.91
CA ILE A 69 -0.04 1.71 -0.71
C ILE A 69 -0.30 2.43 -2.04
N GLY A 70 0.58 2.27 -3.02
CA GLY A 70 0.38 2.81 -4.37
C GLY A 70 -0.88 2.25 -5.04
N GLY A 71 -1.10 0.95 -4.96
CA GLY A 71 -2.30 0.31 -5.47
C GLY A 71 -3.58 0.81 -4.78
N TRP A 72 -3.53 0.99 -3.46
CA TRP A 72 -4.65 1.52 -2.70
C TRP A 72 -4.94 3.00 -3.00
N ILE A 73 -3.91 3.80 -3.29
CA ILE A 73 -4.08 5.18 -3.77
C ILE A 73 -4.87 5.19 -5.09
N VAL A 74 -4.48 4.36 -6.04
CA VAL A 74 -5.19 4.23 -7.33
C VAL A 74 -6.64 3.81 -7.10
N GLY A 75 -6.86 2.77 -6.31
CA GLY A 75 -8.19 2.28 -5.97
C GLY A 75 -9.07 3.35 -5.33
N ARG A 76 -8.56 4.03 -4.31
CA ARG A 76 -9.33 5.02 -3.56
C ARG A 76 -9.52 6.33 -4.32
N LYS A 77 -8.46 6.88 -4.89
CA LYS A 77 -8.51 8.23 -5.49
C LYS A 77 -9.07 8.23 -6.92
N LEU A 78 -8.88 7.16 -7.67
CA LEU A 78 -9.31 7.08 -9.06
C LEU A 78 -10.48 6.12 -9.27
N GLN A 79 -10.86 5.36 -8.26
CA GLN A 79 -11.95 4.38 -8.34
C GLN A 79 -11.79 3.40 -9.51
N THR A 80 -10.59 2.82 -9.60
CA THR A 80 -10.23 1.79 -10.59
C THR A 80 -9.11 0.91 -10.04
N SER A 81 -8.76 -0.14 -10.74
CA SER A 81 -7.58 -0.96 -10.45
C SER A 81 -6.37 -0.44 -11.21
N GLY A 82 -5.19 -0.74 -10.69
CA GLY A 82 -3.94 -0.38 -11.33
C GLY A 82 -2.90 -1.48 -11.23
N MET A 83 -1.85 -1.33 -12.03
CA MET A 83 -0.70 -2.20 -12.04
C MET A 83 0.57 -1.37 -11.87
N THR A 84 1.47 -1.80 -11.00
CA THR A 84 2.79 -1.19 -10.84
C THR A 84 3.61 -1.41 -12.12
N THR A 85 4.10 -0.33 -12.70
CA THR A 85 5.00 -0.40 -13.86
C THR A 85 6.43 -0.04 -13.51
N ASN A 86 6.63 0.77 -12.46
CA ASN A 86 7.94 1.15 -11.97
C ASN A 86 7.89 1.44 -10.47
N LEU A 87 8.91 1.00 -9.74
CA LEU A 87 9.07 1.27 -8.32
C LEU A 87 10.54 1.60 -8.06
N ASN A 88 10.81 2.84 -7.66
CA ASN A 88 12.14 3.33 -7.32
C ASN A 88 12.17 3.69 -5.84
N ILE A 89 13.03 3.02 -5.07
CA ILE A 89 13.12 3.17 -3.62
C ILE A 89 14.50 3.69 -3.22
N LYS A 90 14.49 4.62 -2.27
CA LYS A 90 15.70 5.08 -1.57
C LYS A 90 15.61 4.73 -0.10
N TYR A 91 16.51 3.89 0.36
CA TYR A 91 16.66 3.49 1.76
C TYR A 91 17.62 4.46 2.44
N LYS A 92 17.10 5.38 3.23
CA LYS A 92 17.89 6.47 3.85
C LYS A 92 18.33 6.14 5.26
N LYS A 93 17.47 5.47 6.03
CA LYS A 93 17.71 5.06 7.42
C LYS A 93 17.11 3.69 7.68
N PRO A 94 17.71 2.86 8.55
CA PRO A 94 17.11 1.59 8.94
C PRO A 94 15.72 1.79 9.54
N VAL A 95 14.80 0.90 9.19
CA VAL A 95 13.46 0.82 9.81
C VAL A 95 13.52 -0.25 10.90
N PRO A 96 13.17 0.07 12.16
CA PRO A 96 13.18 -0.94 13.22
C PRO A 96 12.17 -2.05 12.97
N CYS A 97 12.53 -3.29 13.31
CA CYS A 97 11.66 -4.46 13.24
C CYS A 97 11.49 -5.06 14.63
N LYS A 98 10.56 -4.47 15.39
CA LYS A 98 10.23 -4.84 16.78
C LYS A 98 8.73 -4.74 17.01
N LYS A 99 8.19 -5.56 17.94
CA LYS A 99 6.77 -5.57 18.31
C LYS A 99 6.23 -4.20 18.78
N GLU A 100 7.08 -3.43 19.47
CA GLU A 100 6.68 -2.18 20.11
C GLU A 100 6.71 -0.99 19.13
N VAL A 101 7.14 -1.23 17.91
CA VAL A 101 7.29 -0.20 16.90
C VAL A 101 6.09 -0.21 15.96
N THR A 102 5.49 0.95 15.77
CA THR A 102 4.53 1.19 14.69
C THR A 102 5.15 2.15 13.70
N ILE A 103 5.17 1.78 12.44
CA ILE A 103 5.63 2.64 11.35
C ILE A 103 4.43 3.16 10.56
N GLU A 104 4.61 4.33 9.99
CA GLU A 104 3.65 4.96 9.11
C GLU A 104 4.13 4.83 7.66
N ILE A 105 3.27 4.33 6.80
CA ILE A 105 3.45 4.35 5.35
C ILE A 105 2.46 5.36 4.81
N ARG A 106 2.95 6.37 4.10
CA ARG A 106 2.13 7.48 3.59
C ARG A 106 2.45 7.71 2.12
N GLY A 107 1.42 7.91 1.31
CA GLY A 107 1.61 8.19 -0.10
C GLY A 107 0.51 9.04 -0.70
N ARG A 108 0.80 9.65 -1.85
CA ARG A 108 -0.12 10.51 -2.60
C ARG A 108 0.18 10.51 -4.09
N ILE A 109 -0.79 10.90 -4.88
CA ILE A 109 -0.59 11.16 -6.30
C ILE A 109 0.20 12.47 -6.45
N LYS A 110 1.33 12.39 -7.15
CA LYS A 110 2.17 13.53 -7.46
C LYS A 110 1.79 14.16 -8.80
N ASN A 111 1.49 13.31 -9.78
CA ASN A 111 1.13 13.72 -11.15
C ASN A 111 0.38 12.59 -11.86
N GLN A 112 -0.34 12.94 -12.91
CA GLN A 112 -1.04 12.00 -13.77
C GLN A 112 -0.91 12.43 -15.22
N ARG A 113 -0.57 11.46 -16.06
CA ARG A 113 -0.55 11.64 -17.52
C ARG A 113 -1.32 10.49 -18.16
N ARG A 114 -2.53 10.77 -18.66
CA ARG A 114 -3.44 9.74 -19.18
C ARG A 114 -3.68 8.66 -18.14
N ASN A 115 -3.38 7.39 -18.46
CA ASN A 115 -3.54 6.25 -17.54
C ASN A 115 -2.30 6.00 -16.68
N PHE A 116 -1.25 6.81 -16.80
CA PHE A 116 -0.05 6.71 -15.97
C PHE A 116 -0.15 7.63 -14.77
N ILE A 117 -0.04 7.04 -13.59
CA ILE A 117 -0.19 7.71 -12.31
C ILE A 117 1.17 7.71 -11.61
N PHE A 118 1.68 8.90 -11.34
CA PHE A 118 2.95 9.07 -10.63
C PHE A 118 2.66 9.30 -9.15
N ILE A 119 3.18 8.42 -8.31
CA ILE A 119 2.92 8.39 -6.88
C ILE A 119 4.24 8.56 -6.14
N GLU A 120 4.22 9.36 -5.09
CA GLU A 120 5.29 9.42 -4.09
C GLU A 120 4.80 8.82 -2.78
N ALA A 121 5.67 8.07 -2.11
CA ALA A 121 5.36 7.47 -0.82
C ALA A 121 6.61 7.41 0.06
N GLU A 122 6.39 7.24 1.35
CA GLU A 122 7.45 7.17 2.34
C GLU A 122 7.09 6.27 3.51
N ILE A 123 8.12 5.75 4.16
CA ILE A 123 8.01 5.05 5.45
C ILE A 123 8.58 5.97 6.51
N ILE A 124 7.78 6.24 7.54
CA ILE A 124 8.10 7.13 8.63
C ILE A 124 8.13 6.36 9.94
N HIS A 125 9.17 6.53 10.70
CA HIS A 125 9.29 6.01 12.06
C HIS A 125 9.63 7.16 13.00
N ASP A 126 8.82 7.31 14.03
CA ASP A 126 9.03 8.30 15.09
C ASP A 126 9.29 9.72 14.52
N GLY A 127 8.45 10.13 13.57
CA GLY A 127 8.55 11.43 12.90
C GLY A 127 9.69 11.58 11.88
N THR A 128 10.48 10.53 11.66
CA THR A 128 11.61 10.55 10.73
C THR A 128 11.32 9.70 9.49
N THR A 129 11.49 10.29 8.31
CA THR A 129 11.41 9.55 7.04
C THR A 129 12.62 8.65 6.88
N CYS A 130 12.40 7.33 6.89
CA CYS A 130 13.45 6.32 6.74
C CYS A 130 13.65 5.89 5.30
N THR A 131 12.57 5.79 4.53
CA THR A 131 12.56 5.26 3.17
C THR A 131 11.60 6.06 2.33
N THR A 132 11.99 6.36 1.09
CA THR A 132 11.15 7.07 0.13
C THR A 132 11.00 6.25 -1.14
N ALA A 133 9.86 6.42 -1.83
CA ALA A 133 9.62 5.78 -3.11
C ALA A 133 8.97 6.74 -4.09
N GLU A 134 9.33 6.59 -5.34
CA GLU A 134 8.62 7.13 -6.50
C GLU A 134 8.12 5.96 -7.33
N MET A 135 6.84 5.96 -7.67
CA MET A 135 6.18 4.86 -8.36
C MET A 135 5.43 5.38 -9.57
N THR A 136 5.37 4.53 -10.58
CA THR A 136 4.46 4.71 -11.71
C THR A 136 3.49 3.54 -11.75
N TYR A 137 2.21 3.85 -11.75
CA TYR A 137 1.12 2.89 -11.95
C TYR A 137 0.47 3.11 -13.30
N TYR A 138 0.05 2.03 -13.92
CA TYR A 138 -0.91 2.07 -15.01
C TYR A 138 -2.30 1.85 -14.42
N ALA A 139 -3.17 2.84 -14.52
CA ALA A 139 -4.56 2.73 -14.09
C ALA A 139 -5.40 2.15 -15.21
N PHE A 140 -6.05 1.03 -14.97
CA PHE A 140 -6.93 0.42 -15.96
C PHE A 140 -8.16 1.29 -16.22
N PRO A 141 -8.69 1.31 -17.46
CA PRO A 141 -10.02 1.87 -17.72
C PRO A 141 -11.06 1.24 -16.79
N LYS A 142 -12.03 2.01 -16.34
CA LYS A 142 -13.01 1.54 -15.32
C LYS A 142 -13.81 0.31 -15.74
N ASP A 143 -14.12 0.17 -17.02
CA ASP A 143 -14.78 -1.01 -17.58
C ASP A 143 -13.89 -2.26 -17.50
N VAL A 144 -12.60 -2.14 -17.76
CA VAL A 144 -11.62 -3.21 -17.63
C VAL A 144 -11.45 -3.60 -16.17
N ALA A 145 -11.32 -2.63 -15.27
CA ALA A 145 -11.18 -2.89 -13.84
C ALA A 145 -12.40 -3.65 -13.29
N LYS A 146 -13.60 -3.27 -13.70
CA LYS A 146 -14.84 -3.94 -13.29
C LYS A 146 -14.95 -5.36 -13.83
N LYS A 147 -14.65 -5.56 -15.10
CA LYS A 147 -14.82 -6.85 -15.79
C LYS A 147 -13.73 -7.85 -15.44
N GLU A 148 -12.47 -7.41 -15.41
CA GLU A 148 -11.31 -8.29 -15.32
C GLU A 148 -10.76 -8.40 -13.90
N PHE A 149 -10.92 -7.37 -13.08
CA PHE A 149 -10.41 -7.31 -11.71
C PHE A 149 -11.49 -7.25 -10.64
N TYR A 150 -12.75 -7.39 -11.03
CA TYR A 150 -13.91 -7.37 -10.12
C TYR A 150 -13.98 -6.12 -9.25
N PHE A 151 -13.39 -5.02 -9.70
CA PHE A 151 -13.41 -3.77 -8.96
C PHE A 151 -14.82 -3.17 -8.98
N LYS A 152 -15.36 -2.84 -7.80
CA LYS A 152 -16.63 -2.15 -7.66
C LYS A 152 -16.42 -0.71 -7.23
N THR A 153 -16.15 -0.52 -5.95
CA THR A 153 -15.88 0.78 -5.31
C THR A 153 -14.84 0.59 -4.22
N CYS A 154 -14.12 1.65 -3.92
CA CYS A 154 -13.19 1.70 -2.80
C CYS A 154 -13.65 2.84 -1.88
N ASP A 155 -14.48 2.51 -0.90
CA ASP A 155 -15.17 3.46 -0.03
C ASP A 155 -14.43 3.67 1.29
N ILE A 156 -14.85 4.66 2.04
CA ILE A 156 -14.40 4.90 3.42
C ILE A 156 -15.52 4.52 4.38
N GLU A 157 -15.15 4.14 5.59
CA GLU A 157 -16.12 3.93 6.67
C GLU A 157 -16.86 5.23 7.00
N GLU A 158 -18.19 5.13 7.26
CA GLU A 158 -19.05 6.26 7.61
C GLU A 158 -18.66 6.93 8.95
#